data_d33b799276b6b9ddb3eb94b21dc50d9f
#
_entry.id   d33b799276b6b9ddb3eb94b21dc50d9f
#
_cell.length_a   1.000
_cell.length_b   1.000
_cell.length_c   1.000
_cell.angle_alpha   90.00
_cell.angle_beta   90.00
_cell.angle_gamma   90.00
#
_symmetry.space_group_name_H-M   'P 1'
#
loop_
_entity.id
_entity.type
_entity.pdbx_description
1 polymer ?
#
loop_
_entity_poly.entity_id
_entity_poly.type
_entity_poly.pdbx_seq_one_letter_code
_entity_poly.pdbx_strand_id
1 'polypeptide(L)'
;MRRQIFILFLAFSLLLSACGSEGGAASSSSASSPPAEDHSVGGSPAPEEFAAPLTLAAYPTASFHPVLSGNKANLTLAPLLYEGLFAVDSQFQAVPLLCEGYTVSEDRLTWTFTLRSGVTFSDGTPLTGETAAQALQTALDPASRYAGRLSGVQSIRGGEGQVVLTLSQPNSSLPLLLDIPIALGTGARPLGTGPYLLTDSGGSLSLTARSDWWQGSGSLPVQEIRLASLTKSDELVSAFNSGEVSLIDVDLTGNSELGSSGSYQVWDYPSTDLLYLGFNASQGLCRDPEVRRAVARAIDRDSLAETIFARHAAAAAIPVHPVSLLYNEELAKRLSYDPSILTDLDLKGSFSYWMRSPVSIRSQLP
;
A
#
# COMPACT_ATOMS: atom_id res chain seq x y z
N MET A 1 -4.31 2.78 9.73
CA MET A 1 -4.18 3.26 8.34
C MET A 1 -2.88 3.98 8.17
N ARG A 2 -2.13 3.68 7.15
CA ARG A 2 -0.87 4.38 6.80
C ARG A 2 -1.16 5.42 5.73
N ARG A 3 -0.55 6.58 5.85
CA ARG A 3 -0.59 7.65 4.85
C ARG A 3 0.63 7.55 3.97
N GLN A 4 0.45 7.48 2.66
CA GLN A 4 1.55 7.55 1.69
C GLN A 4 1.48 8.85 0.90
N ILE A 5 2.62 9.28 0.43
CA ILE A 5 2.79 10.53 -0.33
C ILE A 5 2.07 10.38 -1.68
N PHE A 6 0.93 11.05 -1.82
CA PHE A 6 0.12 11.05 -3.04
C PHE A 6 0.59 12.08 -4.06
N ILE A 7 1.90 12.29 -4.22
CA ILE A 7 2.39 13.27 -5.19
C ILE A 7 2.38 12.72 -6.62
N LEU A 8 2.38 11.37 -6.81
CA LEU A 8 2.49 10.77 -8.14
C LEU A 8 1.18 10.31 -8.79
N PHE A 9 0.09 10.15 -8.02
CA PHE A 9 -1.14 9.59 -8.60
C PHE A 9 -2.11 10.63 -9.20
N LEU A 10 -1.91 11.92 -8.97
CA LEU A 10 -2.81 12.96 -9.51
C LEU A 10 -2.60 13.24 -11.02
N ALA A 11 -1.46 12.85 -11.58
CA ALA A 11 -1.18 13.08 -13.00
C ALA A 11 -1.84 12.07 -13.96
N PHE A 12 -2.31 10.91 -13.46
CA PHE A 12 -2.80 9.83 -14.32
C PHE A 12 -4.33 9.82 -14.53
N SER A 13 -5.10 10.58 -13.73
CA SER A 13 -6.57 10.63 -13.84
C SER A 13 -7.12 11.65 -14.87
N LEU A 14 -6.28 12.44 -15.53
CA LEU A 14 -6.73 13.56 -16.37
C LEU A 14 -6.76 13.29 -17.89
N LEU A 15 -6.49 12.09 -18.38
CA LEU A 15 -6.41 11.80 -19.81
C LEU A 15 -7.57 10.98 -20.42
N LEU A 16 -8.66 10.75 -19.68
CA LEU A 16 -9.80 9.96 -20.21
C LEU A 16 -11.15 10.68 -20.09
N SER A 17 -11.26 11.94 -20.50
CA SER A 17 -12.56 12.60 -20.66
C SER A 17 -12.54 13.53 -21.88
N ALA A 18 -12.66 12.97 -23.07
CA ALA A 18 -13.12 13.69 -24.24
C ALA A 18 -13.87 12.74 -25.20
N CYS A 19 -15.15 13.01 -25.40
CA CYS A 19 -16.16 12.64 -26.39
C CYS A 19 -17.36 11.91 -25.73
N GLY A 20 -18.58 12.39 -25.78
CA GLY A 20 -19.30 13.32 -26.62
C GLY A 20 -20.76 12.91 -26.64
N SER A 21 -21.65 13.85 -26.44
CA SER A 21 -22.98 14.11 -27.00
C SER A 21 -24.21 13.25 -26.68
N GLU A 22 -25.15 13.96 -26.05
CA GLU A 22 -26.60 14.14 -26.44
C GLU A 22 -27.63 13.04 -26.24
N GLY A 23 -28.61 13.39 -25.43
CA GLY A 23 -30.03 13.24 -25.80
C GLY A 23 -30.92 12.35 -24.94
N GLY A 24 -31.88 12.95 -24.23
CA GLY A 24 -33.15 12.29 -23.97
C GLY A 24 -33.66 12.33 -22.53
N ALA A 25 -34.59 13.25 -22.30
CA ALA A 25 -35.40 13.40 -21.09
C ALA A 25 -36.42 12.29 -20.92
N ALA A 26 -36.68 11.83 -19.71
CA ALA A 26 -38.00 11.52 -19.20
C ALA A 26 -38.01 11.39 -17.67
N SER A 27 -39.04 12.04 -17.12
CA SER A 27 -39.35 12.26 -15.71
C SER A 27 -39.86 11.00 -14.95
N SER A 28 -39.60 10.88 -13.68
CA SER A 28 -40.54 11.01 -12.54
C SER A 28 -40.23 10.12 -11.36
N SER A 29 -40.33 10.73 -10.24
CA SER A 29 -40.89 10.42 -8.92
C SER A 29 -39.89 10.10 -7.78
N SER A 30 -39.97 11.07 -6.91
CA SER A 30 -39.57 11.24 -5.51
C SER A 30 -39.50 10.02 -4.60
N ALA A 31 -38.37 9.88 -3.92
CA ALA A 31 -38.29 9.44 -2.53
C ALA A 31 -37.15 10.22 -1.85
N SER A 32 -37.47 10.94 -0.81
CA SER A 32 -36.61 11.81 -0.02
C SER A 32 -35.62 11.00 0.82
N SER A 33 -34.33 11.23 0.60
CA SER A 33 -33.23 10.87 1.51
C SER A 33 -32.66 12.17 2.13
N PRO A 34 -32.11 12.13 3.37
CA PRO A 34 -31.56 13.31 4.04
C PRO A 34 -30.31 13.82 3.32
N PRO A 35 -29.98 15.11 3.44
CA PRO A 35 -28.93 15.73 2.67
C PRO A 35 -27.55 15.18 3.05
N ALA A 36 -26.89 14.56 2.06
CA ALA A 36 -25.44 14.38 2.08
C ALA A 36 -24.80 15.77 1.93
N GLU A 37 -23.93 16.15 2.83
CA GLU A 37 -23.10 17.35 2.68
C GLU A 37 -22.28 17.20 1.40
N ASP A 38 -22.56 18.12 0.49
CA ASP A 38 -21.90 18.25 -0.81
C ASP A 38 -20.45 18.73 -0.59
N HIS A 39 -19.53 17.79 -0.52
CA HIS A 39 -18.13 18.10 -0.74
C HIS A 39 -17.90 18.21 -2.26
N SER A 40 -18.39 19.29 -2.85
CA SER A 40 -18.03 19.68 -4.20
C SER A 40 -16.50 19.85 -4.26
N VAL A 41 -15.84 18.87 -4.88
CA VAL A 41 -14.45 18.97 -5.28
C VAL A 41 -14.37 20.09 -6.31
N GLY A 42 -14.07 21.29 -5.82
CA GLY A 42 -13.75 22.45 -6.64
C GLY A 42 -12.63 22.09 -7.61
N GLY A 43 -12.74 22.60 -8.83
CA GLY A 43 -11.81 22.35 -9.93
C GLY A 43 -10.36 22.44 -9.48
N SER A 44 -9.55 21.53 -10.03
CA SER A 44 -8.09 21.49 -9.81
C SER A 44 -7.51 22.89 -9.96
N PRO A 45 -6.95 23.51 -8.92
CA PRO A 45 -6.19 24.74 -9.08
C PRO A 45 -5.00 24.41 -10.00
N ALA A 46 -4.66 25.34 -10.88
CA ALA A 46 -3.36 25.33 -11.55
C ALA A 46 -2.27 25.10 -10.48
N PRO A 47 -1.17 24.40 -10.81
CA PRO A 47 -0.14 24.12 -9.82
C PRO A 47 0.33 25.44 -9.23
N GLU A 48 -0.13 25.74 -8.00
CA GLU A 48 0.42 26.84 -7.22
C GLU A 48 1.88 26.47 -6.98
N GLU A 49 2.76 27.37 -7.38
CA GLU A 49 4.18 27.29 -7.05
C GLU A 49 4.26 27.14 -5.53
N PHE A 50 4.75 26.02 -5.03
CA PHE A 50 4.85 25.79 -3.59
C PHE A 50 5.65 26.93 -2.98
N ALA A 51 5.01 27.73 -2.14
CA ALA A 51 5.59 28.93 -1.52
C ALA A 51 6.80 28.60 -0.60
N ALA A 52 6.97 27.32 -0.25
CA ALA A 52 8.10 26.80 0.53
C ALA A 52 8.61 25.48 -0.10
N PRO A 53 9.91 25.19 0.00
CA PRO A 53 10.47 23.95 -0.49
C PRO A 53 9.84 22.77 0.23
N LEU A 54 9.43 21.73 -0.53
CA LEU A 54 8.97 20.48 0.04
C LEU A 54 10.15 19.77 0.72
N THR A 55 10.00 19.47 2.01
CA THR A 55 11.01 18.76 2.79
C THR A 55 10.40 17.50 3.39
N LEU A 56 11.01 16.34 3.13
CA LEU A 56 10.61 15.04 3.68
C LEU A 56 11.65 14.55 4.66
N ALA A 57 11.27 13.63 5.55
CA ALA A 57 12.20 13.02 6.48
C ALA A 57 13.02 11.90 5.82
N ALA A 58 14.30 11.78 6.18
CA ALA A 58 15.15 10.67 5.83
C ALA A 58 16.06 10.29 6.99
N TYR A 59 16.45 9.02 7.02
CA TYR A 59 17.44 8.46 7.96
C TYR A 59 18.67 8.05 7.17
N PRO A 60 19.69 8.92 7.05
CA PRO A 60 20.84 8.72 6.15
C PRO A 60 21.69 7.49 6.46
N THR A 61 21.72 7.06 7.74
CA THR A 61 22.44 5.88 8.22
C THR A 61 21.68 4.57 8.01
N ALA A 62 20.38 4.64 7.72
CA ALA A 62 19.56 3.48 7.41
C ALA A 62 19.53 3.22 5.89
N SER A 63 19.21 1.99 5.52
CA SER A 63 19.10 1.60 4.11
C SER A 63 17.90 2.25 3.43
N PHE A 64 18.07 2.66 2.18
CA PHE A 64 17.00 3.06 1.25
C PHE A 64 16.58 1.91 0.35
N HIS A 65 17.13 0.70 0.53
CA HIS A 65 16.79 -0.43 -0.30
C HIS A 65 15.31 -0.81 -0.15
N PRO A 66 14.47 -0.74 -1.20
CA PRO A 66 13.02 -0.81 -1.07
C PRO A 66 12.51 -2.19 -0.65
N VAL A 67 13.33 -3.23 -0.86
CA VAL A 67 13.00 -4.64 -0.58
C VAL A 67 13.55 -5.11 0.76
N LEU A 68 14.79 -4.71 1.10
CA LEU A 68 15.53 -5.23 2.27
C LEU A 68 15.56 -4.28 3.46
N SER A 69 15.16 -3.01 3.30
CA SER A 69 15.18 -2.05 4.41
C SER A 69 14.05 -2.31 5.39
N GLY A 70 14.38 -2.24 6.69
CA GLY A 70 13.40 -2.18 7.78
C GLY A 70 13.02 -0.75 8.21
N ASN A 71 13.65 0.29 7.65
CA ASN A 71 13.38 1.67 8.04
C ASN A 71 12.12 2.20 7.35
N LYS A 72 11.04 2.38 8.12
CA LYS A 72 9.73 2.80 7.59
C LYS A 72 9.77 4.17 6.91
N ALA A 73 10.48 5.15 7.48
CA ALA A 73 10.54 6.49 6.91
C ALA A 73 11.28 6.51 5.56
N ASN A 74 12.42 5.82 5.42
CA ASN A 74 13.06 5.70 4.12
C ASN A 74 12.21 4.91 3.12
N LEU A 75 11.39 3.96 3.58
CA LEU A 75 10.47 3.22 2.71
C LEU A 75 9.30 4.07 2.19
N THR A 76 8.93 5.18 2.86
CA THR A 76 7.94 6.13 2.32
C THR A 76 8.48 6.89 1.10
N LEU A 77 9.81 6.99 0.96
CA LEU A 77 10.46 7.59 -0.19
C LEU A 77 10.59 6.62 -1.38
N ALA A 78 10.41 5.32 -1.15
CA ALA A 78 10.61 4.30 -2.18
C ALA A 78 9.81 4.52 -3.47
N PRO A 79 8.52 4.93 -3.46
CA PRO A 79 7.77 5.20 -4.69
C PRO A 79 8.31 6.36 -5.54
N LEU A 80 9.13 7.23 -4.95
CA LEU A 80 9.79 8.33 -5.67
C LEU A 80 11.07 7.86 -6.38
N LEU A 81 11.68 6.80 -5.89
CA LEU A 81 12.97 6.29 -6.34
C LEU A 81 12.85 5.02 -7.20
N TYR A 82 11.84 4.19 -6.94
CA TYR A 82 11.73 2.84 -7.50
C TYR A 82 10.33 2.59 -8.03
N GLU A 83 10.23 1.83 -9.10
CA GLU A 83 8.97 1.40 -9.71
C GLU A 83 8.92 -0.12 -9.76
N GLY A 84 7.70 -0.70 -9.72
CA GLY A 84 7.46 -2.13 -9.89
C GLY A 84 7.10 -2.49 -11.32
N LEU A 85 6.95 -3.77 -11.63
CA LEU A 85 6.38 -4.19 -12.91
C LEU A 85 4.96 -3.70 -13.07
N PHE A 86 4.22 -3.68 -11.96
CA PHE A 86 2.88 -3.12 -11.85
C PHE A 86 2.82 -2.12 -10.70
N ALA A 87 1.85 -1.24 -10.74
CA ALA A 87 1.34 -0.47 -9.60
C ALA A 87 0.00 -1.04 -9.17
N VAL A 88 -0.43 -0.72 -7.96
CA VAL A 88 -1.77 -1.04 -7.46
C VAL A 88 -2.55 0.26 -7.33
N ASP A 89 -3.70 0.35 -7.98
CA ASP A 89 -4.56 1.53 -7.94
C ASP A 89 -5.40 1.60 -6.65
N SER A 90 -6.21 2.66 -6.52
CA SER A 90 -7.09 2.87 -5.36
C SER A 90 -8.21 1.83 -5.24
N GLN A 91 -8.46 1.05 -6.28
CA GLN A 91 -9.44 -0.06 -6.30
C GLN A 91 -8.77 -1.43 -6.13
N PHE A 92 -7.48 -1.46 -5.76
CA PHE A 92 -6.65 -2.66 -5.64
C PHE A 92 -6.57 -3.48 -6.93
N GLN A 93 -6.49 -2.78 -8.10
CA GLN A 93 -6.25 -3.42 -9.38
C GLN A 93 -4.78 -3.25 -9.79
N ALA A 94 -4.24 -4.27 -10.46
CA ALA A 94 -2.89 -4.18 -11.02
C ALA A 94 -2.89 -3.29 -12.28
N VAL A 95 -2.13 -2.22 -12.24
CA VAL A 95 -1.93 -1.31 -13.37
C VAL A 95 -0.53 -1.52 -13.93
N PRO A 96 -0.35 -1.81 -15.22
CA PRO A 96 0.96 -1.95 -15.83
C PRO A 96 1.82 -0.69 -15.64
N LEU A 97 3.07 -0.87 -15.17
CA LEU A 97 4.02 0.22 -14.96
C LEU A 97 5.30 -0.04 -15.77
N LEU A 98 6.29 -0.78 -15.26
CA LEU A 98 7.46 -1.19 -16.04
C LEU A 98 7.17 -2.35 -16.99
N CYS A 99 6.07 -3.06 -16.78
CA CYS A 99 5.53 -4.07 -17.67
C CYS A 99 4.54 -3.40 -18.65
N GLU A 100 4.63 -3.69 -19.96
CA GLU A 100 3.66 -3.21 -20.96
C GLU A 100 2.61 -4.27 -21.33
N GLY A 101 2.89 -5.54 -21.02
CA GLY A 101 1.97 -6.65 -21.28
C GLY A 101 2.53 -7.97 -20.80
N TYR A 102 1.68 -9.00 -20.76
CA TYR A 102 2.09 -10.34 -20.36
C TYR A 102 1.30 -11.43 -21.09
N THR A 103 1.91 -12.62 -21.16
CA THR A 103 1.24 -13.85 -21.62
C THR A 103 1.32 -14.93 -20.54
N VAL A 104 0.37 -15.86 -20.58
CA VAL A 104 0.26 -16.96 -19.62
C VAL A 104 0.14 -18.27 -20.38
N SER A 105 0.89 -19.28 -19.96
CA SER A 105 0.81 -20.64 -20.54
C SER A 105 -0.57 -21.27 -20.30
N GLU A 106 -0.91 -22.32 -21.06
CA GLU A 106 -2.19 -23.03 -20.96
C GLU A 106 -2.42 -23.64 -19.57
N ASP A 107 -1.37 -24.15 -18.94
CA ASP A 107 -1.37 -24.68 -17.58
C ASP A 107 -1.41 -23.58 -16.50
N ARG A 108 -1.30 -22.31 -16.89
CA ARG A 108 -1.28 -21.13 -16.04
C ARG A 108 -0.15 -21.09 -15.02
N LEU A 109 0.92 -21.83 -15.28
CA LEU A 109 2.09 -21.87 -14.39
C LEU A 109 3.20 -20.95 -14.85
N THR A 110 3.33 -20.69 -16.16
CA THR A 110 4.38 -19.83 -16.70
C THR A 110 3.80 -18.51 -17.16
N TRP A 111 4.35 -17.42 -16.61
CA TRP A 111 3.99 -16.04 -16.93
C TRP A 111 5.17 -15.34 -17.55
N THR A 112 4.98 -14.75 -18.72
CA THR A 112 6.00 -13.98 -19.43
C THR A 112 5.56 -12.52 -19.48
N PHE A 113 6.29 -11.65 -18.78
CA PHE A 113 6.05 -10.22 -18.69
C PHE A 113 6.98 -9.49 -19.65
N THR A 114 6.43 -8.72 -20.58
CA THR A 114 7.20 -7.87 -21.52
C THR A 114 7.48 -6.54 -20.85
N LEU A 115 8.75 -6.17 -20.78
CA LEU A 115 9.18 -4.92 -20.18
C LEU A 115 9.02 -3.75 -21.15
N ARG A 116 8.74 -2.59 -20.62
CA ARG A 116 8.71 -1.34 -21.38
C ARG A 116 10.10 -1.00 -21.90
N SER A 117 10.19 -0.63 -23.15
CA SER A 117 11.44 -0.22 -23.79
C SER A 117 11.84 1.20 -23.39
N GLY A 118 13.15 1.49 -23.43
CA GLY A 118 13.69 2.83 -23.17
C GLY A 118 13.73 3.24 -21.69
N VAL A 119 13.39 2.35 -20.76
CA VAL A 119 13.51 2.61 -19.33
C VAL A 119 14.96 2.45 -18.90
N THR A 120 15.44 3.39 -18.08
CA THR A 120 16.79 3.36 -17.49
C THR A 120 16.73 3.50 -15.97
N PHE A 121 17.72 2.92 -15.30
CA PHE A 121 18.01 3.23 -13.89
C PHE A 121 18.59 4.64 -13.76
N SER A 122 18.71 5.12 -12.53
CA SER A 122 19.14 6.49 -12.18
C SER A 122 20.58 6.84 -12.60
N ASP A 123 21.38 5.86 -13.00
CA ASP A 123 22.75 6.04 -13.57
C ASP A 123 22.78 5.91 -15.09
N GLY A 124 21.64 5.75 -15.77
CA GLY A 124 21.53 5.53 -17.20
C GLY A 124 21.64 4.07 -17.63
N THR A 125 21.89 3.11 -16.73
CA THR A 125 21.89 1.68 -17.04
C THR A 125 20.50 1.25 -17.55
N PRO A 126 20.37 0.56 -18.69
CA PRO A 126 19.08 0.11 -19.20
C PRO A 126 18.40 -0.91 -18.28
N LEU A 127 17.08 -0.82 -18.15
CA LEU A 127 16.26 -1.89 -17.58
C LEU A 127 16.20 -3.05 -18.57
N THR A 128 16.72 -4.20 -18.18
CA THR A 128 16.67 -5.44 -18.98
C THR A 128 15.89 -6.52 -18.22
N GLY A 129 15.53 -7.60 -18.94
CA GLY A 129 14.90 -8.75 -18.28
C GLY A 129 15.78 -9.34 -17.19
N GLU A 130 17.10 -9.36 -17.40
CA GLU A 130 18.06 -9.89 -16.42
C GLU A 130 18.09 -9.03 -15.16
N THR A 131 18.18 -7.69 -15.29
CA THR A 131 18.22 -6.77 -14.15
C THR A 131 16.91 -6.79 -13.36
N ALA A 132 15.76 -6.85 -14.05
CA ALA A 132 14.46 -6.98 -13.43
C ALA A 132 14.29 -8.34 -12.73
N ALA A 133 14.72 -9.44 -13.36
CA ALA A 133 14.67 -10.76 -12.74
C ALA A 133 15.56 -10.85 -11.50
N GLN A 134 16.76 -10.27 -11.53
CA GLN A 134 17.66 -10.20 -10.39
C GLN A 134 17.04 -9.41 -9.22
N ALA A 135 16.43 -8.27 -9.51
CA ALA A 135 15.73 -7.48 -8.49
C ALA A 135 14.57 -8.26 -7.85
N LEU A 136 13.76 -8.95 -8.67
CA LEU A 136 12.68 -9.80 -8.15
C LEU A 136 13.21 -11.04 -7.39
N GLN A 137 14.36 -11.60 -7.77
CA GLN A 137 14.99 -12.67 -7.01
C GLN A 137 15.42 -12.19 -5.61
N THR A 138 15.85 -10.94 -5.46
CA THR A 138 16.13 -10.34 -4.14
C THR A 138 14.87 -10.32 -3.26
N ALA A 139 13.68 -10.22 -3.84
CA ALA A 139 12.43 -10.28 -3.10
C ALA A 139 12.10 -11.69 -2.55
N LEU A 140 12.73 -12.74 -3.05
CA LEU A 140 12.61 -14.11 -2.52
C LEU A 140 13.49 -14.35 -1.27
N ASP A 141 14.43 -13.45 -0.96
CA ASP A 141 15.25 -13.54 0.25
C ASP A 141 14.35 -13.61 1.49
N PRO A 142 14.57 -14.55 2.42
CA PRO A 142 13.79 -14.62 3.66
C PRO A 142 13.79 -13.34 4.49
N ALA A 143 14.81 -12.48 4.36
CA ALA A 143 14.89 -11.18 4.99
C ALA A 143 14.06 -10.11 4.26
N SER A 144 13.56 -10.42 3.06
CA SER A 144 12.73 -9.51 2.28
C SER A 144 11.33 -9.38 2.88
N ARG A 145 10.81 -8.16 2.94
CA ARG A 145 9.42 -7.91 3.28
C ARG A 145 8.41 -8.51 2.29
N TYR A 146 8.86 -8.94 1.11
CA TYR A 146 8.04 -9.50 0.03
C TYR A 146 8.14 -11.02 -0.09
N ALA A 147 9.00 -11.70 0.68
CA ALA A 147 9.23 -13.14 0.56
C ALA A 147 7.93 -13.97 0.63
N GLY A 148 7.01 -13.60 1.53
CA GLY A 148 5.72 -14.27 1.67
C GLY A 148 4.80 -14.10 0.44
N ARG A 149 4.89 -12.98 -0.28
CA ARG A 149 4.08 -12.75 -1.49
C ARG A 149 4.47 -13.67 -2.65
N LEU A 150 5.75 -13.99 -2.75
CA LEU A 150 6.32 -14.80 -3.83
C LEU A 150 6.51 -16.26 -3.45
N SER A 151 5.91 -16.72 -2.35
CA SER A 151 6.06 -18.11 -1.86
C SER A 151 5.62 -19.19 -2.87
N GLY A 152 4.74 -18.85 -3.81
CA GLY A 152 4.32 -19.73 -4.90
C GLY A 152 5.21 -19.69 -6.15
N VAL A 153 6.25 -18.83 -6.18
CA VAL A 153 7.17 -18.71 -7.33
C VAL A 153 8.29 -19.73 -7.21
N GLN A 154 8.44 -20.55 -8.22
CA GLN A 154 9.51 -21.57 -8.31
C GLN A 154 10.76 -21.03 -8.98
N SER A 155 10.61 -20.20 -10.00
CA SER A 155 11.75 -19.60 -10.70
C SER A 155 11.40 -18.24 -11.28
N ILE A 156 12.42 -17.37 -11.36
CA ILE A 156 12.38 -16.07 -12.02
C ILE A 156 13.57 -16.04 -12.98
N ARG A 157 13.32 -15.75 -14.25
CA ARG A 157 14.36 -15.66 -15.30
C ARG A 157 14.18 -14.41 -16.10
N GLY A 158 15.28 -13.76 -16.47
CA GLY A 158 15.32 -12.63 -17.39
C GLY A 158 15.79 -13.04 -18.79
N GLY A 159 15.34 -12.33 -19.78
CA GLY A 159 15.75 -12.43 -21.18
C GLY A 159 15.66 -11.08 -21.89
N GLU A 160 15.77 -11.06 -23.20
CA GLU A 160 15.67 -9.85 -23.98
C GLU A 160 14.30 -9.17 -23.82
N GLY A 161 14.25 -8.09 -23.00
CA GLY A 161 13.03 -7.32 -22.76
C GLY A 161 11.92 -8.07 -22.02
N GLN A 162 12.19 -9.22 -21.41
CA GLN A 162 11.16 -10.03 -20.75
C GLN A 162 11.63 -10.60 -19.42
N VAL A 163 10.66 -10.78 -18.50
CA VAL A 163 10.83 -11.53 -17.26
C VAL A 163 9.84 -12.69 -17.27
N VAL A 164 10.35 -13.90 -16.98
CA VAL A 164 9.55 -15.12 -16.94
C VAL A 164 9.49 -15.65 -15.51
N LEU A 165 8.28 -15.79 -14.98
CA LEU A 165 8.01 -16.38 -13.69
C LEU A 165 7.34 -17.75 -13.87
N THR A 166 7.85 -18.78 -13.17
CA THR A 166 7.20 -20.09 -13.10
C THR A 166 6.66 -20.30 -11.70
N LEU A 167 5.39 -20.72 -11.60
CA LEU A 167 4.67 -20.90 -10.35
C LEU A 167 4.55 -22.40 -10.01
N SER A 168 4.42 -22.69 -8.72
CA SER A 168 4.10 -24.03 -8.21
C SER A 168 2.61 -24.38 -8.36
N GLN A 169 1.74 -23.37 -8.41
CA GLN A 169 0.30 -23.49 -8.57
C GLN A 169 -0.22 -22.28 -9.36
N PRO A 170 -1.30 -22.42 -10.13
CA PRO A 170 -1.91 -21.29 -10.84
C PRO A 170 -2.32 -20.17 -9.90
N ASN A 171 -1.95 -18.94 -10.22
CA ASN A 171 -2.35 -17.74 -9.49
C ASN A 171 -2.71 -16.60 -10.46
N SER A 172 -4.01 -16.38 -10.65
CA SER A 172 -4.50 -15.31 -11.54
C SER A 172 -4.26 -13.90 -10.99
N SER A 173 -3.93 -13.78 -9.70
CA SER A 173 -3.63 -12.49 -9.06
C SER A 173 -2.13 -12.16 -9.06
N LEU A 174 -1.30 -12.90 -9.81
CA LEU A 174 0.14 -12.67 -9.85
C LEU A 174 0.51 -11.21 -10.20
N PRO A 175 -0.15 -10.52 -11.16
CA PRO A 175 0.15 -9.10 -11.42
C PRO A 175 0.01 -8.17 -10.21
N LEU A 176 -0.98 -8.43 -9.32
CA LEU A 176 -1.16 -7.68 -8.07
C LEU A 176 -0.02 -7.87 -7.07
N LEU A 177 0.73 -8.95 -7.19
CA LEU A 177 1.86 -9.26 -6.30
C LEU A 177 3.18 -8.67 -6.83
N LEU A 178 3.19 -8.10 -8.04
CA LEU A 178 4.37 -7.59 -8.74
C LEU A 178 4.47 -6.06 -8.70
N ASP A 179 3.85 -5.41 -7.73
CA ASP A 179 4.12 -4.04 -7.32
C ASP A 179 5.44 -3.89 -6.55
N ILE A 180 6.24 -4.96 -6.53
CA ILE A 180 7.54 -5.03 -5.87
C ILE A 180 8.51 -4.08 -6.58
N PRO A 181 9.13 -3.12 -5.87
CA PRO A 181 10.05 -2.18 -6.47
C PRO A 181 11.28 -2.86 -7.06
N ILE A 182 11.59 -2.53 -8.31
CA ILE A 182 12.79 -2.99 -9.01
C ILE A 182 13.97 -2.09 -8.62
N ALA A 183 14.97 -2.68 -7.98
CA ALA A 183 16.16 -1.99 -7.51
C ALA A 183 17.41 -2.72 -8.02
N LEU A 184 18.33 -2.00 -8.64
CA LEU A 184 19.58 -2.56 -9.13
C LEU A 184 20.69 -2.39 -8.09
N GLY A 185 21.20 -3.50 -7.61
CA GLY A 185 22.21 -3.58 -6.55
C GLY A 185 21.62 -3.93 -5.18
N THR A 186 22.46 -4.49 -4.30
CA THR A 186 22.09 -4.96 -2.95
C THR A 186 22.56 -4.02 -1.83
N GLY A 187 23.19 -2.90 -2.19
CA GLY A 187 23.70 -1.91 -1.24
C GLY A 187 22.58 -1.13 -0.55
N ALA A 188 22.95 -0.27 0.39
CA ALA A 188 22.01 0.57 1.13
C ALA A 188 21.30 1.62 0.27
N ARG A 189 21.85 1.99 -0.89
CA ARG A 189 21.32 2.96 -1.85
C ARG A 189 21.36 2.37 -3.26
N PRO A 190 20.50 1.38 -3.57
CA PRO A 190 20.47 0.79 -4.92
C PRO A 190 19.91 1.78 -5.93
N LEU A 191 20.17 1.52 -7.22
CA LEU A 191 19.64 2.32 -8.30
C LEU A 191 18.16 1.96 -8.56
N GLY A 192 17.34 2.94 -8.88
CA GLY A 192 15.93 2.76 -9.21
C GLY A 192 15.58 3.37 -10.56
N THR A 193 14.40 3.08 -11.06
CA THR A 193 13.85 3.61 -12.33
C THR A 193 12.91 4.79 -12.12
N GLY A 194 12.65 5.14 -10.86
CA GLY A 194 11.65 6.14 -10.49
C GLY A 194 11.96 7.56 -10.95
N PRO A 195 10.99 8.48 -10.75
CA PRO A 195 11.06 9.86 -11.25
C PRO A 195 12.14 10.73 -10.58
N TYR A 196 12.59 10.35 -9.41
CA TYR A 196 13.63 11.09 -8.68
C TYR A 196 14.86 10.22 -8.44
N LEU A 197 16.01 10.87 -8.34
CA LEU A 197 17.23 10.25 -7.89
C LEU A 197 17.64 10.80 -6.52
N LEU A 198 18.21 9.95 -5.66
CA LEU A 198 18.76 10.33 -4.38
C LEU A 198 20.15 10.97 -4.58
N THR A 199 20.28 12.23 -4.23
CA THR A 199 21.51 13.01 -4.35
C THR A 199 22.10 13.28 -2.96
N ASP A 200 23.43 13.16 -2.85
CA ASP A 200 24.18 13.46 -1.63
C ASP A 200 25.21 14.56 -1.94
N SER A 201 25.01 15.73 -1.38
CA SER A 201 25.89 16.87 -1.55
C SER A 201 26.55 17.21 -0.22
N GLY A 202 27.68 16.55 0.05
CA GLY A 202 28.45 16.81 1.29
C GLY A 202 27.72 16.42 2.57
N GLY A 203 26.90 15.36 2.54
CA GLY A 203 26.12 14.85 3.65
C GLY A 203 24.69 15.43 3.73
N SER A 204 24.33 16.36 2.83
CA SER A 204 22.96 16.84 2.68
C SER A 204 22.27 16.04 1.59
N LEU A 205 21.20 15.31 1.96
CA LEU A 205 20.43 14.49 1.03
C LEU A 205 19.28 15.29 0.40
N SER A 206 19.04 15.06 -0.88
CA SER A 206 17.86 15.53 -1.59
C SER A 206 17.39 14.50 -2.62
N LEU A 207 16.15 14.66 -3.08
CA LEU A 207 15.62 13.94 -4.23
C LEU A 207 15.53 14.93 -5.39
N THR A 208 16.25 14.66 -6.47
CA THR A 208 16.28 15.51 -7.68
C THR A 208 15.46 14.84 -8.78
N ALA A 209 14.58 15.61 -9.42
CA ALA A 209 13.78 15.13 -10.54
C ALA A 209 14.68 14.70 -11.70
N ARG A 210 14.41 13.54 -12.27
CA ARG A 210 15.16 13.02 -13.42
C ARG A 210 14.65 13.62 -14.72
N SER A 211 15.55 14.21 -15.48
CA SER A 211 15.24 14.75 -16.83
C SER A 211 15.03 13.64 -17.87
N ASP A 212 15.58 12.46 -17.64
CA ASP A 212 15.55 11.26 -18.49
C ASP A 212 14.52 10.21 -18.03
N TRP A 213 13.62 10.56 -17.09
CA TRP A 213 12.60 9.63 -16.66
C TRP A 213 11.66 9.27 -17.81
N TRP A 214 11.39 7.99 -18.00
CA TRP A 214 10.71 7.43 -19.16
C TRP A 214 9.27 7.97 -19.36
N GLN A 215 8.60 8.46 -18.32
CA GLN A 215 7.28 9.10 -18.45
C GLN A 215 7.38 10.61 -18.73
N GLY A 216 8.57 11.16 -18.78
CA GLY A 216 8.81 12.59 -19.02
C GLY A 216 8.85 13.43 -17.75
N SER A 217 9.90 14.20 -17.60
CA SER A 217 10.13 15.06 -16.41
C SER A 217 9.17 16.25 -16.32
N GLY A 218 8.52 16.65 -17.42
CA GLY A 218 7.58 17.77 -17.44
C GLY A 218 6.29 17.55 -16.65
N SER A 219 6.02 16.30 -16.24
CA SER A 219 4.87 15.96 -15.40
C SER A 219 5.18 16.02 -13.90
N LEU A 220 6.44 16.21 -13.50
CA LEU A 220 6.83 16.23 -12.10
C LEU A 220 6.58 17.61 -11.47
N PRO A 221 5.78 17.69 -10.40
CA PRO A 221 5.35 18.96 -9.80
C PRO A 221 6.47 19.67 -9.05
N VAL A 222 7.52 18.95 -8.62
CA VAL A 222 8.62 19.47 -7.82
C VAL A 222 9.94 19.00 -8.41
N GLN A 223 10.87 19.94 -8.66
CA GLN A 223 12.17 19.63 -9.24
C GLN A 223 13.17 19.11 -8.20
N GLU A 224 13.06 19.58 -6.95
CA GLU A 224 13.90 19.17 -5.84
C GLU A 224 13.07 19.01 -4.56
N ILE A 225 13.22 17.87 -3.89
CA ILE A 225 12.64 17.59 -2.58
C ILE A 225 13.78 17.48 -1.60
N ARG A 226 13.82 18.36 -0.61
CA ARG A 226 14.84 18.31 0.46
C ARG A 226 14.59 17.14 1.39
N LEU A 227 15.64 16.56 1.94
CA LEU A 227 15.55 15.50 2.93
C LEU A 227 16.14 15.98 4.27
N ALA A 228 15.26 16.19 5.26
CA ALA A 228 15.69 16.44 6.64
C ALA A 228 16.31 15.15 7.20
N SER A 229 17.55 15.26 7.66
CA SER A 229 18.32 14.12 8.20
C SER A 229 17.96 13.87 9.66
N LEU A 230 17.13 12.87 9.91
CA LEU A 230 16.75 12.43 11.25
C LEU A 230 17.64 11.28 11.72
N THR A 231 17.85 11.19 13.03
CA THR A 231 18.66 10.13 13.66
C THR A 231 17.81 9.14 14.43
N LYS A 232 16.65 9.58 14.92
CA LYS A 232 15.72 8.77 15.72
C LYS A 232 14.28 8.95 15.26
N SER A 233 13.47 7.94 15.45
CA SER A 233 12.06 7.94 15.05
C SER A 233 11.18 8.91 15.86
N ASP A 234 11.54 9.20 17.10
CA ASP A 234 10.84 10.16 17.97
C ASP A 234 11.07 11.64 17.54
N GLU A 235 12.09 11.90 16.72
CA GLU A 235 12.34 13.23 16.15
C GLU A 235 11.35 13.60 15.03
N LEU A 236 10.70 12.62 14.39
CA LEU A 236 9.86 12.84 13.20
C LEU A 236 8.68 13.81 13.47
N VAL A 237 7.95 13.58 14.56
CA VAL A 237 6.82 14.44 14.94
C VAL A 237 7.29 15.82 15.36
N SER A 238 8.43 15.91 16.04
CA SER A 238 9.03 17.20 16.43
C SER A 238 9.49 18.00 15.23
N ALA A 239 10.14 17.36 14.23
CA ALA A 239 10.56 17.99 12.99
C ALA A 239 9.36 18.50 12.16
N PHE A 240 8.26 17.75 12.16
CA PHE A 240 7.01 18.18 11.53
C PHE A 240 6.40 19.39 12.25
N ASN A 241 6.33 19.35 13.58
CA ASN A 241 5.77 20.45 14.39
C ASN A 241 6.59 21.73 14.31
N SER A 242 7.90 21.62 14.11
CA SER A 242 8.79 22.79 13.90
C SER A 242 8.76 23.33 12.47
N GLY A 243 8.11 22.64 11.52
CA GLY A 243 8.10 22.99 10.11
C GLY A 243 9.38 22.59 9.36
N GLU A 244 10.29 21.84 9.97
CA GLU A 244 11.48 21.29 9.32
C GLU A 244 11.12 20.23 8.27
N VAL A 245 10.04 19.46 8.53
CA VAL A 245 9.47 18.47 7.62
C VAL A 245 8.06 18.88 7.24
N SER A 246 7.78 18.89 5.94
CA SER A 246 6.50 19.34 5.38
C SER A 246 5.39 18.30 5.43
N LEU A 247 5.75 17.01 5.39
CA LEU A 247 4.82 15.89 5.32
C LEU A 247 5.40 14.68 6.06
N ILE A 248 4.57 14.04 6.88
CA ILE A 248 4.90 12.79 7.56
C ILE A 248 3.85 11.72 7.32
N ASP A 249 4.29 10.47 7.25
CA ASP A 249 3.45 9.29 7.25
C ASP A 249 3.41 8.73 8.67
N VAL A 250 2.24 8.80 9.31
CA VAL A 250 2.05 8.38 10.70
C VAL A 250 0.84 7.48 10.83
N ASP A 251 0.95 6.52 11.72
CA ASP A 251 -0.18 5.69 12.14
C ASP A 251 -0.93 6.41 13.28
N LEU A 252 -2.11 6.91 12.98
CA LEU A 252 -2.99 7.57 13.97
C LEU A 252 -3.95 6.57 14.66
N THR A 253 -3.83 5.26 14.38
CA THR A 253 -4.64 4.25 15.06
C THR A 253 -4.17 4.09 16.51
N GLY A 254 -5.10 4.21 17.48
CA GLY A 254 -4.84 3.98 18.90
C GLY A 254 -4.38 5.19 19.72
N ASN A 255 -3.82 6.25 19.11
CA ASN A 255 -3.53 7.51 19.79
C ASN A 255 -3.78 8.64 18.78
N SER A 256 -4.95 9.18 18.82
CA SER A 256 -5.54 10.06 17.83
C SER A 256 -4.90 11.43 17.65
N GLU A 257 -3.89 11.79 18.44
CA GLU A 257 -3.30 13.11 18.35
C GLU A 257 -1.80 13.04 18.16
N LEU A 258 -1.32 13.70 17.12
CA LEU A 258 0.10 13.96 16.89
C LEU A 258 0.76 14.79 18.01
N GLY A 259 0.00 15.19 19.04
CA GLY A 259 0.49 16.08 20.10
C GLY A 259 0.90 17.48 19.54
N SER A 260 0.37 17.83 18.39
CA SER A 260 0.70 19.08 17.68
C SER A 260 -0.26 20.20 18.08
N SER A 261 0.30 21.36 18.43
CA SER A 261 -0.45 22.61 18.62
C SER A 261 -0.61 23.41 17.32
N GLY A 262 -0.11 22.89 16.19
CA GLY A 262 -0.15 23.55 14.89
C GLY A 262 -1.36 23.16 14.05
N SER A 263 -1.67 24.02 13.05
CA SER A 263 -2.63 23.71 12.00
C SER A 263 -1.97 22.81 10.96
N TYR A 264 -2.52 21.61 10.73
CA TYR A 264 -2.06 20.68 9.70
C TYR A 264 -3.26 19.99 9.02
N GLN A 265 -3.05 19.56 7.78
CA GLN A 265 -4.05 18.79 7.05
C GLN A 265 -3.77 17.29 7.21
N VAL A 266 -4.85 16.52 7.29
CA VAL A 266 -4.81 15.08 7.43
C VAL A 266 -5.49 14.45 6.23
N TRP A 267 -4.78 13.52 5.54
CA TRP A 267 -5.35 12.71 4.47
C TRP A 267 -5.25 11.23 4.83
N ASP A 268 -6.38 10.56 4.83
CA ASP A 268 -6.46 9.12 4.95
C ASP A 268 -6.50 8.49 3.55
N TYR A 269 -5.84 7.37 3.40
CA TYR A 269 -5.88 6.57 2.17
C TYR A 269 -6.08 5.09 2.51
N PRO A 270 -6.75 4.32 1.63
CA PRO A 270 -6.92 2.89 1.83
C PRO A 270 -5.57 2.19 1.83
N SER A 271 -5.35 1.29 2.80
CA SER A 271 -4.18 0.42 2.85
C SER A 271 -4.58 -1.05 2.75
N THR A 272 -3.60 -1.91 2.48
CA THR A 272 -3.76 -3.37 2.52
C THR A 272 -3.50 -3.95 3.91
N ASP A 273 -3.25 -3.11 4.91
CA ASP A 273 -3.03 -3.57 6.27
C ASP A 273 -4.35 -4.10 6.85
N LEU A 274 -4.37 -5.34 7.30
CA LEU A 274 -5.52 -5.99 7.90
C LEU A 274 -5.20 -6.39 9.34
N LEU A 275 -5.94 -5.83 10.30
CA LEU A 275 -5.96 -6.34 11.66
C LEU A 275 -7.00 -7.45 11.77
N TYR A 276 -6.59 -8.62 12.21
CA TYR A 276 -7.47 -9.78 12.30
C TYR A 276 -7.28 -10.59 13.57
N LEU A 277 -8.32 -11.32 13.96
CA LEU A 277 -8.27 -12.32 15.01
C LEU A 277 -8.03 -13.70 14.40
N GLY A 278 -6.87 -14.29 14.71
CA GLY A 278 -6.53 -15.65 14.29
C GLY A 278 -7.01 -16.69 15.29
N PHE A 279 -7.67 -17.74 14.81
CA PHE A 279 -8.13 -18.87 15.63
C PHE A 279 -7.24 -20.11 15.42
N ASN A 280 -6.84 -20.76 16.52
CA ASN A 280 -6.29 -22.12 16.43
C ASN A 280 -7.42 -23.11 16.15
N ALA A 281 -7.58 -23.50 14.88
CA ALA A 281 -8.62 -24.41 14.43
C ALA A 281 -8.28 -25.90 14.69
N SER A 282 -7.08 -26.21 15.18
CA SER A 282 -6.65 -27.60 15.43
C SER A 282 -6.91 -28.04 16.87
N GLN A 283 -7.08 -27.12 17.81
CA GLN A 283 -7.20 -27.41 19.24
C GLN A 283 -8.23 -26.53 19.95
N GLY A 284 -8.75 -27.02 21.06
CA GLY A 284 -9.65 -26.26 21.96
C GLY A 284 -11.01 -25.98 21.33
N LEU A 285 -11.71 -24.97 21.89
CA LEU A 285 -13.06 -24.58 21.46
C LEU A 285 -13.11 -24.10 20.01
N CYS A 286 -12.07 -23.40 19.58
CA CYS A 286 -12.01 -22.84 18.23
C CYS A 286 -11.80 -23.89 17.14
N ARG A 287 -11.68 -25.19 17.49
CA ARG A 287 -11.77 -26.30 16.53
C ARG A 287 -13.16 -26.35 15.89
N ASP A 288 -14.21 -26.03 16.65
CA ASP A 288 -15.57 -25.94 16.14
C ASP A 288 -15.74 -24.68 15.27
N PRO A 289 -16.16 -24.82 14.00
CA PRO A 289 -16.43 -23.67 13.14
C PRO A 289 -17.58 -22.78 13.66
N GLU A 290 -18.58 -23.34 14.37
CA GLU A 290 -19.69 -22.55 14.91
C GLU A 290 -19.20 -21.61 16.02
N VAL A 291 -18.26 -22.07 16.86
CA VAL A 291 -17.62 -21.21 17.86
C VAL A 291 -16.87 -20.06 17.19
N ARG A 292 -16.10 -20.32 16.12
CA ARG A 292 -15.38 -19.26 15.38
C ARG A 292 -16.33 -18.25 14.75
N ARG A 293 -17.45 -18.72 14.16
CA ARG A 293 -18.48 -17.86 13.57
C ARG A 293 -19.16 -17.01 14.62
N ALA A 294 -19.50 -17.61 15.77
CA ALA A 294 -20.14 -16.88 16.84
C ALA A 294 -19.23 -15.78 17.41
N VAL A 295 -17.95 -16.08 17.66
CA VAL A 295 -16.98 -15.05 18.09
C VAL A 295 -16.85 -13.97 17.00
N ALA A 296 -16.76 -14.35 15.73
CA ALA A 296 -16.67 -13.39 14.64
C ALA A 296 -17.89 -12.45 14.57
N ARG A 297 -19.10 -12.95 14.81
CA ARG A 297 -20.34 -12.15 14.82
C ARG A 297 -20.54 -11.34 16.09
N ALA A 298 -19.93 -11.75 17.18
CA ALA A 298 -20.01 -11.04 18.46
C ALA A 298 -19.08 -9.81 18.55
N ILE A 299 -18.19 -9.61 17.58
CA ILE A 299 -17.29 -8.46 17.52
C ILE A 299 -17.95 -7.33 16.75
N ASP A 300 -18.20 -6.23 17.43
CA ASP A 300 -18.66 -4.96 16.83
C ASP A 300 -17.46 -4.25 16.17
N ARG A 301 -17.27 -4.54 14.88
CA ARG A 301 -16.14 -3.99 14.10
C ARG A 301 -16.31 -2.52 13.81
N ASP A 302 -17.54 -2.05 13.64
CA ASP A 302 -17.83 -0.65 13.38
C ASP A 302 -17.51 0.19 14.62
N SER A 303 -17.95 -0.27 15.80
CA SER A 303 -17.60 0.38 17.07
C SER A 303 -16.08 0.40 17.31
N LEU A 304 -15.37 -0.68 16.98
CA LEU A 304 -13.91 -0.72 17.08
C LEU A 304 -13.25 0.28 16.13
N ALA A 305 -13.68 0.34 14.87
CA ALA A 305 -13.15 1.27 13.87
C ALA A 305 -13.39 2.72 14.30
N GLU A 306 -14.55 3.01 14.89
CA GLU A 306 -14.90 4.35 15.34
C GLU A 306 -14.15 4.77 16.62
N THR A 307 -14.09 3.89 17.64
CA THR A 307 -13.60 4.25 18.98
C THR A 307 -12.12 3.98 19.15
N ILE A 308 -11.66 2.76 18.83
CA ILE A 308 -10.26 2.36 19.06
C ILE A 308 -9.35 2.89 17.94
N PHE A 309 -9.86 2.89 16.71
CA PHE A 309 -9.09 3.35 15.56
C PHE A 309 -9.41 4.81 15.16
N ALA A 310 -10.17 5.54 15.98
CA ALA A 310 -10.50 6.95 15.78
C ALA A 310 -10.96 7.28 14.35
N ARG A 311 -11.71 6.37 13.70
CA ARG A 311 -12.17 6.43 12.31
C ARG A 311 -11.06 6.32 11.24
N HIS A 312 -9.82 6.02 11.64
CA HIS A 312 -8.71 5.78 10.70
C HIS A 312 -8.62 4.32 10.25
N ALA A 313 -9.66 3.52 10.44
CA ALA A 313 -9.82 2.16 9.94
C ALA A 313 -11.23 1.95 9.38
N ALA A 314 -11.36 1.02 8.46
CA ALA A 314 -12.65 0.54 7.98
C ALA A 314 -12.96 -0.85 8.58
N ALA A 315 -14.20 -1.08 9.00
CA ALA A 315 -14.63 -2.38 9.44
C ALA A 315 -14.56 -3.40 8.29
N ALA A 316 -13.94 -4.56 8.51
CA ALA A 316 -13.80 -5.61 7.53
C ALA A 316 -14.38 -6.91 8.07
N ALA A 317 -15.46 -7.41 7.47
CA ALA A 317 -16.06 -8.69 7.81
C ALA A 317 -15.33 -9.88 7.16
N ILE A 318 -14.69 -9.64 6.01
CA ILE A 318 -13.90 -10.63 5.27
C ILE A 318 -12.52 -10.03 4.94
N PRO A 319 -11.48 -10.85 4.67
CA PRO A 319 -10.12 -10.37 4.43
C PRO A 319 -9.95 -9.80 2.99
N VAL A 320 -10.91 -9.04 2.54
CA VAL A 320 -10.91 -8.32 1.25
C VAL A 320 -11.38 -6.91 1.51
N HIS A 321 -10.64 -5.93 1.02
CA HIS A 321 -11.01 -4.52 1.20
C HIS A 321 -12.35 -4.21 0.49
N PRO A 322 -13.29 -3.46 1.11
CA PRO A 322 -14.62 -3.18 0.53
C PRO A 322 -14.59 -2.52 -0.85
N VAL A 323 -13.57 -1.73 -1.17
CA VAL A 323 -13.44 -1.10 -2.50
C VAL A 323 -12.92 -2.05 -3.59
N SER A 324 -12.43 -3.23 -3.22
CA SER A 324 -11.93 -4.21 -4.19
C SER A 324 -13.08 -4.85 -4.98
N LEU A 325 -12.88 -5.06 -6.27
CA LEU A 325 -13.83 -5.81 -7.12
C LEU A 325 -14.01 -7.28 -6.68
N LEU A 326 -13.10 -7.79 -5.84
CA LEU A 326 -13.20 -9.13 -5.26
C LEU A 326 -14.05 -9.17 -3.97
N TYR A 327 -14.52 -8.02 -3.49
CA TYR A 327 -15.36 -7.96 -2.29
C TYR A 327 -16.71 -8.60 -2.52
N ASN A 328 -17.09 -9.53 -1.64
CA ASN A 328 -18.37 -10.24 -1.71
C ASN A 328 -19.26 -9.81 -0.55
N GLU A 329 -20.22 -8.94 -0.84
CA GLU A 329 -21.16 -8.40 0.17
C GLU A 329 -22.02 -9.48 0.83
N GLU A 330 -22.46 -10.51 0.10
CA GLU A 330 -23.28 -11.57 0.65
C GLU A 330 -22.49 -12.42 1.66
N LEU A 331 -21.19 -12.63 1.40
CA LEU A 331 -20.31 -13.29 2.35
C LEU A 331 -20.08 -12.41 3.58
N ALA A 332 -19.86 -11.12 3.39
CA ALA A 332 -19.66 -10.16 4.48
C ALA A 332 -20.90 -10.05 5.38
N LYS A 333 -22.11 -10.01 4.81
CA LYS A 333 -23.39 -9.99 5.55
C LYS A 333 -23.58 -11.21 6.46
N ARG A 334 -23.05 -12.39 6.09
CA ARG A 334 -23.11 -13.60 6.94
C ARG A 334 -22.32 -13.47 8.24
N LEU A 335 -21.37 -12.52 8.29
CA LEU A 335 -20.54 -12.24 9.46
C LEU A 335 -20.89 -10.88 10.10
N SER A 336 -22.07 -10.35 9.83
CA SER A 336 -22.59 -9.13 10.47
C SER A 336 -22.62 -9.27 11.98
N TYR A 337 -22.44 -8.15 12.68
CA TYR A 337 -22.50 -8.07 14.13
C TYR A 337 -23.85 -8.56 14.65
N ASP A 338 -23.80 -9.53 15.55
CA ASP A 338 -24.95 -10.09 16.23
C ASP A 338 -24.49 -10.77 17.53
N PRO A 339 -24.45 -10.04 18.63
CA PRO A 339 -23.98 -10.59 19.92
C PRO A 339 -24.93 -11.64 20.49
N SER A 340 -26.21 -11.71 20.05
CA SER A 340 -27.17 -12.68 20.55
C SER A 340 -26.76 -14.14 20.25
N ILE A 341 -25.95 -14.35 19.20
CA ILE A 341 -25.45 -15.67 18.83
C ILE A 341 -24.64 -16.36 19.94
N LEU A 342 -24.06 -15.59 20.85
CA LEU A 342 -23.32 -16.15 22.00
C LEU A 342 -24.23 -16.81 23.02
N THR A 343 -25.51 -16.44 23.09
CA THR A 343 -26.48 -17.03 24.02
C THR A 343 -26.92 -18.43 23.57
N ASP A 344 -26.85 -18.70 22.26
CA ASP A 344 -27.28 -19.95 21.66
C ASP A 344 -26.17 -21.02 21.64
N LEU A 345 -24.92 -20.58 21.93
CA LEU A 345 -23.79 -21.49 22.00
C LEU A 345 -23.81 -22.26 23.33
N ASP A 346 -23.95 -23.58 23.27
CA ASP A 346 -23.77 -24.44 24.44
C ASP A 346 -22.27 -24.57 24.79
N LEU A 347 -21.77 -23.58 25.52
CA LEU A 347 -20.39 -23.55 25.98
C LEU A 347 -20.21 -24.29 27.32
N LYS A 348 -21.18 -25.11 27.74
CA LYS A 348 -21.13 -25.86 28.98
C LYS A 348 -19.89 -26.76 29.06
N GLY A 349 -19.00 -26.46 29.97
CA GLY A 349 -17.74 -27.16 30.22
C GLY A 349 -16.48 -26.45 29.70
N SER A 350 -16.60 -25.42 28.89
CA SER A 350 -15.47 -24.78 28.24
C SER A 350 -15.03 -23.46 28.85
N PHE A 351 -15.92 -22.79 29.57
CA PHE A 351 -15.67 -21.45 30.18
C PHE A 351 -14.62 -21.48 31.29
N SER A 352 -14.50 -22.60 32.03
CA SER A 352 -13.52 -22.72 33.10
C SER A 352 -12.07 -22.78 32.62
N TYR A 353 -11.84 -23.13 31.36
CA TYR A 353 -10.49 -23.19 30.79
C TYR A 353 -9.99 -21.82 30.33
N TRP A 354 -10.86 -20.98 29.83
CA TRP A 354 -10.54 -19.63 29.37
C TRP A 354 -10.13 -18.66 30.49
N MET A 355 -10.74 -18.77 31.64
CA MET A 355 -10.42 -17.92 32.79
C MET A 355 -9.09 -18.28 33.47
N ARG A 356 -8.46 -19.39 33.11
CA ARG A 356 -7.18 -19.85 33.67
C ARG A 356 -5.97 -19.63 32.81
N SER A 357 -6.13 -19.26 31.54
CA SER A 357 -5.02 -18.95 30.66
C SER A 357 -4.93 -17.45 30.45
N PRO A 358 -3.83 -16.78 30.83
CA PRO A 358 -3.65 -15.38 30.51
C PRO A 358 -3.61 -15.25 28.98
N VAL A 359 -4.50 -14.44 28.44
CA VAL A 359 -4.46 -14.04 27.01
C VAL A 359 -3.17 -13.26 26.80
N SER A 360 -2.17 -13.90 26.24
CA SER A 360 -0.97 -13.23 25.76
C SER A 360 -1.30 -12.56 24.43
N ILE A 361 -1.68 -11.31 24.48
CA ILE A 361 -1.70 -10.45 23.32
C ILE A 361 -0.22 -10.16 22.98
N ARG A 362 0.39 -10.98 22.14
CA ARG A 362 1.64 -10.59 21.49
C ARG A 362 1.29 -9.62 20.37
N SER A 363 1.47 -8.34 20.63
CA SER A 363 1.67 -7.36 19.59
C SER A 363 2.99 -7.72 18.88
N GLN A 364 2.92 -8.43 17.77
CA GLN A 364 4.01 -8.43 16.79
C GLN A 364 3.79 -7.20 15.92
N LEU A 365 4.22 -6.07 16.42
CA LEU A 365 4.60 -4.95 15.57
C LEU A 365 6.08 -5.15 15.23
N PRO A 366 6.42 -5.16 13.93
CA PRO A 366 7.82 -5.16 13.49
C PRO A 366 8.50 -3.85 13.85
#